data_cfaf3f4df9b45139f062ff60eb323c72
#
_entry.id   cfaf3f4df9b45139f062ff60eb323c72
#
_cell.length_a   1.000
_cell.length_b   1.000
_cell.length_c   1.000
_cell.angle_alpha   90.00
_cell.angle_beta   90.00
_cell.angle_gamma   90.00
#
_symmetry.space_group_name_H-M   'P 1'
#
loop_
_entity.id
_entity.type
_entity.pdbx_description
1 polymer ?
#
loop_
_entity_poly.entity_id
_entity_poly.type
_entity_poly.pdbx_seq_one_letter_code
_entity_poly.pdbx_strand_id
1 'polypeptide(L)'
;MEINHKNYDLEESLKHGFIDQHTYQKSLYSPQLVLNIPKNKIDVLTELKHELVECNTFCFCIAFITKSGLAMIKSELSDFMDRQGHGKIIISPYLGFNDPEVMVDLLNLRNIEVRIAPEKMQLHSKYYLFEKNNQ
;
A
#
# COMPACT_ATOMS: atom_id res chain seq x y z
N MET A 1 19.33 -23.39 -6.17
CA MET A 1 19.48 -23.62 -4.73
C MET A 1 19.27 -22.37 -3.85
N GLU A 2 19.11 -21.19 -4.46
CA GLU A 2 18.85 -19.90 -3.74
C GLU A 2 17.41 -19.68 -3.26
N ILE A 3 16.44 -20.36 -3.87
CA ILE A 3 15.01 -20.15 -3.57
C ILE A 3 14.62 -20.60 -2.15
N ASN A 4 15.34 -21.57 -1.59
CA ASN A 4 15.00 -22.17 -0.31
C ASN A 4 15.39 -21.28 0.90
N HIS A 5 16.44 -20.47 0.77
CA HIS A 5 16.87 -19.56 1.85
C HIS A 5 15.95 -18.36 2.00
N LYS A 6 15.46 -17.79 0.89
CA LYS A 6 14.54 -16.63 0.93
C LYS A 6 13.18 -16.99 1.56
N ASN A 7 12.65 -18.18 1.26
CA ASN A 7 11.39 -18.62 1.85
C ASN A 7 11.52 -18.92 3.34
N TYR A 8 12.63 -19.52 3.77
CA TYR A 8 12.89 -19.77 5.18
C TYR A 8 13.02 -18.45 5.97
N ASP A 9 13.75 -17.49 5.46
CA ASP A 9 13.95 -16.18 6.10
C ASP A 9 12.62 -15.40 6.23
N LEU A 10 11.76 -15.44 5.20
CA LEU A 10 10.42 -14.85 5.26
C LEU A 10 9.55 -15.54 6.31
N GLU A 11 9.53 -16.86 6.34
CA GLU A 11 8.73 -17.65 7.30
C GLU A 11 9.13 -17.34 8.74
N GLU A 12 10.41 -17.33 9.03
CA GLU A 12 10.96 -17.03 10.36
C GLU A 12 10.73 -15.56 10.74
N SER A 13 10.86 -14.64 9.80
CA SER A 13 10.54 -13.22 10.03
C SER A 13 9.06 -13.00 10.37
N LEU A 14 8.15 -13.72 9.73
CA LEU A 14 6.72 -13.65 10.05
C LEU A 14 6.40 -14.26 11.43
N LYS A 15 7.08 -15.35 11.82
CA LYS A 15 6.90 -15.97 13.14
C LYS A 15 7.34 -15.07 14.29
N HIS A 16 8.46 -14.36 14.11
CA HIS A 16 9.13 -13.65 15.20
C HIS A 16 9.04 -12.14 15.11
N GLY A 17 8.62 -11.56 13.96
CA GLY A 17 8.73 -10.15 13.64
C GLY A 17 8.08 -9.18 14.62
N PHE A 18 6.95 -9.57 15.26
CA PHE A 18 6.28 -8.73 16.26
C PHE A 18 6.48 -9.20 17.70
N ILE A 19 6.99 -10.41 17.91
CA ILE A 19 7.08 -11.04 19.23
C ILE A 19 8.52 -11.06 19.70
N ASP A 20 9.47 -11.39 18.82
CA ASP A 20 10.89 -11.51 19.15
C ASP A 20 11.75 -10.76 18.12
N GLN A 21 11.88 -9.47 18.31
CA GLN A 21 12.72 -8.62 17.46
C GLN A 21 14.24 -8.95 17.57
N HIS A 22 14.66 -9.68 18.57
CA HIS A 22 16.08 -9.95 18.83
C HIS A 22 16.66 -10.97 17.85
N THR A 23 15.84 -11.88 17.34
CA THR A 23 16.30 -13.01 16.54
C THR A 23 16.51 -12.65 15.07
N TYR A 24 15.75 -11.67 14.51
CA TYR A 24 15.73 -11.34 13.08
C TYR A 24 15.88 -9.86 12.74
N GLN A 25 16.52 -9.07 13.58
CA GLN A 25 16.72 -7.63 13.37
C GLN A 25 17.43 -7.24 12.05
N LYS A 26 18.01 -8.21 11.34
CA LYS A 26 18.75 -8.00 10.09
C LYS A 26 18.09 -8.63 8.87
N SER A 27 16.90 -9.24 9.03
CA SER A 27 16.18 -9.80 7.90
C SER A 27 15.59 -8.71 7.03
N LEU A 28 15.69 -8.86 5.71
CA LEU A 28 15.01 -8.00 4.73
C LEU A 28 13.49 -8.03 4.86
N TYR A 29 12.95 -9.05 5.51
CA TYR A 29 11.51 -9.29 5.66
C TYR A 29 11.00 -9.05 7.08
N SER A 30 11.80 -8.44 7.94
CA SER A 30 11.38 -8.14 9.32
C SER A 30 10.18 -7.19 9.30
N PRO A 31 9.05 -7.58 9.91
CA PRO A 31 7.90 -6.70 10.04
C PRO A 31 8.26 -5.45 10.85
N GLN A 32 7.78 -4.31 10.40
CA GLN A 32 7.94 -3.03 11.08
C GLN A 32 6.59 -2.49 11.51
N LEU A 33 6.52 -1.99 12.73
CA LEU A 33 5.34 -1.30 13.23
C LEU A 33 5.45 0.20 12.93
N VAL A 34 4.60 0.68 12.04
CA VAL A 34 4.51 2.11 11.72
C VAL A 34 3.41 2.73 12.58
N LEU A 35 3.76 3.68 13.43
CA LEU A 35 2.85 4.39 14.30
C LEU A 35 2.72 5.84 13.84
N ASN A 36 1.51 6.39 13.92
CA ASN A 36 1.29 7.82 13.70
C ASN A 36 1.78 8.62 14.93
N ILE A 37 3.06 8.94 14.94
CA ILE A 37 3.70 9.73 16.01
C ILE A 37 4.10 11.10 15.44
N PRO A 38 3.26 12.15 15.59
CA PRO A 38 3.48 13.46 14.95
C PRO A 38 4.83 14.09 15.27
N LYS A 39 5.35 13.86 16.50
CA LYS A 39 6.64 14.42 16.94
C LYS A 39 7.85 13.86 16.18
N ASN A 40 7.76 12.64 15.66
CA ASN A 40 8.89 11.95 15.04
C ASN A 40 8.84 12.00 13.51
N LYS A 41 7.80 12.60 12.92
CA LYS A 41 7.52 12.57 11.48
C LYS A 41 7.45 11.14 10.91
N ILE A 42 7.14 10.17 11.77
CA ILE A 42 6.92 8.78 11.39
C ILE A 42 5.42 8.59 11.40
N ASP A 43 4.84 8.44 10.25
CA ASP A 43 3.41 8.19 10.08
C ASP A 43 3.15 7.35 8.82
N VAL A 44 1.99 6.72 8.78
CA VAL A 44 1.60 5.85 7.67
C VAL A 44 1.57 6.58 6.33
N LEU A 45 1.23 7.87 6.31
CA LEU A 45 1.18 8.66 5.09
C LEU A 45 2.59 8.88 4.52
N THR A 46 3.56 9.18 5.36
CA THR A 46 4.96 9.35 4.96
C THR A 46 5.51 8.06 4.35
N GLU A 47 5.26 6.92 4.98
CA GLU A 47 5.67 5.62 4.44
C GLU A 47 4.96 5.30 3.11
N LEU A 48 3.65 5.55 3.03
CA LEU A 48 2.89 5.34 1.80
C LEU A 48 3.43 6.17 0.62
N LYS A 49 3.79 7.43 0.88
CA LYS A 49 4.39 8.32 -0.11
C LYS A 49 5.77 7.83 -0.55
N HIS A 50 6.60 7.44 0.40
CA HIS A 50 7.92 6.88 0.14
C HIS A 50 7.83 5.65 -0.76
N GLU A 51 6.95 4.71 -0.43
CA GLU A 51 6.74 3.50 -1.22
C GLU A 51 6.21 3.81 -2.63
N LEU A 52 5.29 4.76 -2.79
CA LEU A 52 4.80 5.19 -4.10
C LEU A 52 5.89 5.81 -4.98
N VAL A 53 6.85 6.50 -4.38
CA VAL A 53 7.98 7.09 -5.12
C VAL A 53 8.92 6.01 -5.67
N GLU A 54 9.11 4.93 -4.94
CA GLU A 54 10.09 3.89 -5.28
C GLU A 54 9.53 2.71 -6.07
N CYS A 55 8.22 2.42 -5.96
CA CYS A 55 7.65 1.24 -6.58
C CYS A 55 7.46 1.36 -8.09
N ASN A 56 7.42 0.22 -8.77
CA ASN A 56 7.08 0.08 -10.19
C ASN A 56 5.62 -0.34 -10.36
N THR A 57 5.10 -1.14 -9.44
CA THR A 57 3.70 -1.50 -9.39
C THR A 57 3.15 -1.38 -7.97
N PHE A 58 1.84 -1.13 -7.86
CA PHE A 58 1.16 -1.19 -6.57
C PHE A 58 -0.23 -1.82 -6.68
N CYS A 59 -0.73 -2.33 -5.55
CA CYS A 59 -2.12 -2.74 -5.40
C CYS A 59 -2.66 -2.25 -4.06
N PHE A 60 -3.65 -1.37 -4.09
CA PHE A 60 -4.37 -0.89 -2.93
C PHE A 60 -5.73 -1.57 -2.83
N CYS A 61 -6.04 -2.07 -1.64
CA CYS A 61 -7.34 -2.63 -1.31
C CYS A 61 -7.88 -1.86 -0.10
N ILE A 62 -8.84 -0.96 -0.34
CA ILE A 62 -9.25 0.04 0.64
C ILE A 62 -10.76 0.06 0.82
N ALA A 63 -11.19 0.24 2.07
CA ALA A 63 -12.61 0.29 2.40
C ALA A 63 -13.30 1.53 1.84
N PHE A 64 -12.61 2.67 1.86
CA PHE A 64 -13.09 3.94 1.34
C PHE A 64 -11.94 4.89 1.05
N ILE A 65 -12.21 5.89 0.22
CA ILE A 65 -11.30 6.98 -0.06
C ILE A 65 -12.04 8.31 -0.01
N THR A 66 -11.44 9.30 0.65
CA THR A 66 -11.98 10.66 0.75
C THR A 66 -11.22 11.60 -0.18
N LYS A 67 -11.82 12.76 -0.50
CA LYS A 67 -11.18 13.80 -1.31
C LYS A 67 -9.87 14.28 -0.68
N SER A 68 -9.86 14.48 0.64
CA SER A 68 -8.64 14.85 1.36
C SER A 68 -7.58 13.74 1.34
N GLY A 69 -8.00 12.47 1.48
CA GLY A 69 -7.07 11.34 1.42
C GLY A 69 -6.40 11.22 0.05
N LEU A 70 -7.16 11.32 -1.04
CA LEU A 70 -6.61 11.31 -2.39
C LEU A 70 -5.69 12.51 -2.64
N ALA A 71 -6.07 13.71 -2.18
CA ALA A 71 -5.26 14.91 -2.34
C ALA A 71 -3.89 14.80 -1.68
N MET A 72 -3.79 14.07 -0.58
CA MET A 72 -2.52 13.88 0.15
C MET A 72 -1.47 13.08 -0.62
N ILE A 73 -1.87 12.21 -1.56
CA ILE A 73 -0.96 11.35 -2.35
C ILE A 73 -1.02 11.67 -3.84
N LYS A 74 -1.69 12.75 -4.23
CA LYS A 74 -1.93 13.09 -5.64
C LYS A 74 -0.64 13.39 -6.41
N SER A 75 0.34 14.04 -5.78
CA SER A 75 1.64 14.33 -6.40
C SER A 75 2.41 13.05 -6.67
N GLU A 76 2.48 12.16 -5.69
CA GLU A 76 3.20 10.89 -5.80
C GLU A 76 2.54 9.97 -6.85
N LEU A 77 1.20 9.98 -6.93
CA LEU A 77 0.49 9.26 -8.00
C LEU A 77 0.76 9.86 -9.38
N SER A 78 0.85 11.18 -9.50
CA SER A 78 1.22 11.84 -10.77
C SER A 78 2.61 11.42 -11.22
N ASP A 79 3.59 11.54 -10.34
CA ASP A 79 4.98 11.15 -10.61
C ASP A 79 5.09 9.65 -10.95
N PHE A 80 4.31 8.81 -10.26
CA PHE A 80 4.22 7.37 -10.53
C PHE A 80 3.70 7.09 -11.96
N MET A 81 2.63 7.78 -12.39
CA MET A 81 2.10 7.66 -13.74
C MET A 81 3.09 8.16 -14.80
N ASP A 82 3.80 9.24 -14.53
CA ASP A 82 4.80 9.82 -15.46
C ASP A 82 6.02 8.89 -15.63
N ARG A 83 6.34 8.10 -14.61
CA ARG A 83 7.35 7.02 -14.70
C ARG A 83 6.83 5.74 -15.36
N GLN A 84 5.62 5.74 -15.92
CA GLN A 84 4.98 4.56 -16.53
C GLN A 84 4.69 3.43 -15.52
N GLY A 85 4.52 3.74 -14.25
CA GLY A 85 4.10 2.78 -13.23
C GLY A 85 2.69 2.23 -13.50
N HIS A 86 2.41 1.02 -13.04
CA HIS A 86 1.11 0.35 -13.19
C HIS A 86 0.50 0.06 -11.84
N GLY A 87 -0.68 0.59 -11.56
CA GLY A 87 -1.36 0.44 -10.28
C GLY A 87 -2.71 -0.26 -10.38
N LYS A 88 -3.14 -0.82 -9.25
CA LYS A 88 -4.51 -1.31 -9.07
C LYS A 88 -5.08 -0.76 -7.78
N ILE A 89 -6.32 -0.31 -7.83
CA ILE A 89 -7.06 0.16 -6.65
C ILE A 89 -8.39 -0.59 -6.59
N ILE A 90 -8.62 -1.31 -5.51
CA ILE A 90 -9.89 -1.98 -5.22
C ILE A 90 -10.56 -1.22 -4.08
N ILE A 91 -11.78 -0.72 -4.31
CA ILE A 91 -12.53 0.08 -3.35
C ILE A 91 -13.81 -0.64 -3.00
N SER A 92 -14.18 -0.63 -1.72
CA SER A 92 -15.47 -1.15 -1.27
C SER A 92 -16.56 -0.10 -1.44
N PRO A 93 -17.76 -0.44 -1.92
CA PRO A 93 -18.94 0.41 -1.84
C PRO A 93 -19.56 0.41 -0.43
N TYR A 94 -19.00 -0.39 0.50
CA TYR A 94 -19.54 -0.60 1.83
C TYR A 94 -19.73 0.71 2.59
N LEU A 95 -20.91 0.87 3.20
CA LEU A 95 -21.35 2.04 3.96
C LEU A 95 -21.44 3.37 3.20
N GLY A 96 -21.25 3.41 1.89
CA GLY A 96 -21.43 4.62 1.10
C GLY A 96 -20.49 5.79 1.46
N PHE A 97 -19.32 5.50 2.06
CA PHE A 97 -18.38 6.54 2.49
C PHE A 97 -17.53 7.12 1.37
N ASN A 98 -17.63 6.59 0.17
CA ASN A 98 -16.87 7.10 -0.95
C ASN A 98 -17.51 8.38 -1.51
N ASP A 99 -16.69 9.39 -1.71
CA ASP A 99 -17.08 10.61 -2.38
C ASP A 99 -17.20 10.34 -3.91
N PRO A 100 -18.36 10.60 -4.54
CA PRO A 100 -18.54 10.39 -5.98
C PRO A 100 -17.53 11.17 -6.85
N GLU A 101 -17.13 12.38 -6.46
CA GLU A 101 -16.13 13.16 -7.20
C GLU A 101 -14.77 12.45 -7.18
N VAL A 102 -14.40 11.85 -6.04
CA VAL A 102 -13.15 11.08 -5.92
C VAL A 102 -13.17 9.86 -6.83
N MET A 103 -14.32 9.20 -6.98
CA MET A 103 -14.43 8.06 -7.90
C MET A 103 -14.18 8.48 -9.34
N VAL A 104 -14.68 9.66 -9.76
CA VAL A 104 -14.38 10.20 -11.08
C VAL A 104 -12.89 10.53 -11.23
N ASP A 105 -12.29 11.16 -10.22
CA ASP A 105 -10.85 11.46 -10.23
C ASP A 105 -10.00 10.19 -10.38
N LEU A 106 -10.34 9.14 -9.64
CA LEU A 106 -9.63 7.86 -9.71
C LEU A 106 -9.76 7.19 -11.09
N LEU A 107 -10.93 7.24 -11.71
CA LEU A 107 -11.15 6.66 -13.04
C LEU A 107 -10.37 7.40 -14.14
N ASN A 108 -9.94 8.63 -13.90
CA ASN A 108 -9.12 9.42 -14.80
C ASN A 108 -7.60 9.20 -14.62
N LEU A 109 -7.18 8.38 -13.64
CA LEU A 109 -5.77 8.08 -13.44
C LEU A 109 -5.25 7.16 -14.56
N ARG A 110 -4.19 7.59 -15.23
CA ARG A 110 -3.55 6.80 -16.30
C ARG A 110 -2.78 5.64 -15.69
N ASN A 111 -2.79 4.48 -16.35
CA ASN A 111 -2.06 3.27 -15.94
C ASN A 111 -2.48 2.73 -14.55
N ILE A 112 -3.60 3.18 -14.01
CA ILE A 112 -4.14 2.71 -12.73
C ILE A 112 -5.53 2.13 -12.98
N GLU A 113 -5.65 0.83 -12.75
CA GLU A 113 -6.93 0.13 -12.84
C GLU A 113 -7.71 0.31 -11.54
N VAL A 114 -8.92 0.85 -11.63
CA VAL A 114 -9.81 1.01 -10.47
C VAL A 114 -10.98 0.03 -10.55
N ARG A 115 -11.21 -0.72 -9.49
CA ARG A 115 -12.32 -1.67 -9.37
C ARG A 115 -13.12 -1.41 -8.11
N ILE A 116 -14.44 -1.56 -8.22
CA ILE A 116 -15.34 -1.55 -7.08
C ILE A 116 -15.60 -3.00 -6.68
N ALA A 117 -15.34 -3.33 -5.42
CA ALA A 117 -15.63 -4.66 -4.88
C ALA A 117 -17.14 -4.91 -4.87
N PRO A 118 -17.60 -6.16 -5.10
CA PRO A 118 -19.00 -6.49 -4.92
C PRO A 118 -19.47 -6.18 -3.50
N GLU A 119 -20.64 -5.56 -3.35
CA GLU A 119 -21.18 -5.15 -2.04
C GLU A 119 -21.25 -6.30 -1.01
N LYS A 120 -21.57 -7.51 -1.48
CA LYS A 120 -21.61 -8.73 -0.66
C LYS A 120 -20.27 -9.08 0.01
N MET A 121 -19.15 -8.57 -0.48
CA MET A 121 -17.82 -8.82 0.10
C MET A 121 -17.59 -8.06 1.39
N GLN A 122 -18.34 -6.98 1.65
CA GLN A 122 -18.19 -6.13 2.84
C GLN A 122 -16.72 -5.78 3.15
N LEU A 123 -15.96 -5.46 2.11
CA LEU A 123 -14.53 -5.21 2.20
C LEU A 123 -14.25 -4.02 3.12
N HIS A 124 -13.56 -4.24 4.22
CA HIS A 124 -13.17 -3.20 5.19
C HIS A 124 -11.66 -3.14 5.44
N SER A 125 -10.88 -3.76 4.58
CA SER A 125 -9.41 -3.73 4.67
C SER A 125 -8.83 -2.38 4.25
N LYS A 126 -7.63 -2.11 4.72
CA LYS A 126 -6.73 -1.08 4.24
C LYS A 126 -5.39 -1.76 4.02
N TYR A 127 -5.18 -2.21 2.81
CA TYR A 127 -4.06 -3.04 2.43
C TYR A 127 -3.34 -2.38 1.26
N TYR A 128 -2.04 -2.22 1.39
CA TYR A 128 -1.18 -1.56 0.42
C TYR A 128 -0.03 -2.50 0.08
N LEU A 129 0.07 -2.88 -1.18
CA LEU A 129 1.15 -3.68 -1.72
C LEU A 129 1.96 -2.84 -2.69
N PHE A 130 3.27 -2.95 -2.61
CA PHE A 130 4.20 -2.30 -3.52
C PHE A 130 5.20 -3.34 -4.05
N GLU A 131 5.50 -3.25 -5.32
CA GLU A 131 6.51 -4.08 -5.96
C GLU A 131 7.60 -3.16 -6.52
N LYS A 132 8.82 -3.41 -6.14
CA LYS A 132 10.02 -2.71 -6.60
C LYS A 132 10.80 -3.68 -7.48
N ASN A 133 11.18 -3.25 -8.69
CA ASN A 133 12.10 -4.02 -9.50
C ASN A 133 13.45 -4.02 -8.79
N ASN A 134 13.85 -5.16 -8.24
CA ASN A 134 15.21 -5.34 -7.76
C ASN A 134 16.14 -5.25 -8.97
N GLN A 135 16.97 -4.21 -9.03
CA GLN A 135 18.15 -4.17 -9.89
C GLN A 135 19.20 -5.11 -9.35
#